data_1935e15418a4e5e41fcb6c6821f21c91
#
_entry.id   1935e15418a4e5e41fcb6c6821f21c91
#
_cell.length_a   1.000
_cell.length_b   1.000
_cell.length_c   1.000
_cell.angle_alpha   90.00
_cell.angle_beta   90.00
_cell.angle_gamma   90.00
#
_symmetry.space_group_name_H-M   'P 1'
#
loop_
_entity.id
_entity.type
_entity.pdbx_description
1 polymer ?
#
loop_
_entity_poly.entity_id
_entity_poly.type
_entity_poly.pdbx_seq_one_letter_code
_entity_poly.pdbx_strand_id
1 'polypeptide(L)'
;IKPKIIVNNNPLSLEDAKTSMELQSLQTPHTKLFNDQKNIKIVQEAMFSSTNEQFGTSYRSRIDDPKYQFAGKTGTAQVKRISKRERELDLKLEQIPYKDRDHALYVAYGPVKNPRYSVSILVEHGGSGSKAAAPIAKKLFKLLVDRHELREKLRKQKKEIS
;
A
#
# COMPACT_ATOMS: atom_id res chain seq x y z
N ILE A 1 -11.44 -2.06 15.92
CA ILE A 1 -11.80 -3.18 15.02
C ILE A 1 -10.72 -4.22 15.21
N LYS A 2 -11.08 -5.41 15.75
CA LYS A 2 -10.14 -6.53 15.82
C LYS A 2 -10.03 -7.15 14.42
N PRO A 3 -8.84 -7.35 13.86
CA PRO A 3 -8.69 -8.05 12.59
C PRO A 3 -9.19 -9.48 12.76
N LYS A 4 -10.12 -9.91 11.91
CA LYS A 4 -10.57 -11.29 11.83
C LYS A 4 -9.75 -11.98 10.74
N ILE A 5 -8.92 -12.93 11.15
CA ILE A 5 -8.29 -13.85 10.20
C ILE A 5 -9.30 -14.98 10.00
N ILE A 6 -9.89 -15.05 8.84
CA ILE A 6 -10.73 -16.17 8.43
C ILE A 6 -9.80 -17.20 7.80
N VAL A 7 -9.45 -18.22 8.55
CA VAL A 7 -8.76 -19.41 8.02
C VAL A 7 -9.85 -20.39 7.59
N ASN A 8 -10.21 -20.36 6.32
CA ASN A 8 -11.06 -21.39 5.73
C ASN A 8 -10.17 -22.41 5.04
N ASN A 9 -10.16 -23.62 5.53
CA ASN A 9 -9.40 -24.75 4.97
C ASN A 9 -10.04 -25.34 3.69
N ASN A 10 -11.16 -24.81 3.22
CA ASN A 10 -11.76 -25.16 1.95
C ASN A 10 -11.36 -24.14 0.88
N PRO A 11 -10.97 -24.57 -0.34
CA PRO A 11 -10.79 -23.64 -1.44
C PRO A 11 -12.16 -23.04 -1.78
N LEU A 12 -12.41 -21.83 -1.27
CA LEU A 12 -13.58 -21.05 -1.64
C LEU A 12 -13.54 -20.81 -3.15
N SER A 13 -14.65 -21.10 -3.83
CA SER A 13 -14.82 -20.66 -5.20
C SER A 13 -14.69 -19.13 -5.27
N LEU A 14 -14.21 -18.59 -6.37
CA LEU A 14 -14.09 -17.14 -6.57
C LEU A 14 -15.44 -16.41 -6.40
N GLU A 15 -16.56 -17.13 -6.56
CA GLU A 15 -17.92 -16.62 -6.35
C GLU A 15 -18.29 -16.54 -4.87
N ASP A 16 -17.94 -17.54 -4.06
CA ASP A 16 -18.17 -17.53 -2.60
C ASP A 16 -17.37 -16.44 -1.92
N ALA A 17 -16.14 -16.18 -2.37
CA ALA A 17 -15.30 -15.10 -1.87
C ALA A 17 -15.88 -13.71 -2.21
N LYS A 18 -16.49 -13.54 -3.38
CA LYS A 18 -17.17 -12.28 -3.76
C LYS A 18 -18.42 -12.04 -2.93
N THR A 19 -19.25 -13.05 -2.76
CA THR A 19 -20.51 -12.95 -2.00
C THR A 19 -20.23 -12.69 -0.52
N SER A 20 -19.23 -13.30 0.07
CA SER A 20 -18.86 -13.06 1.47
C SER A 20 -18.26 -11.68 1.69
N MET A 21 -17.48 -11.14 0.76
CA MET A 21 -16.96 -9.77 0.82
C MET A 21 -18.04 -8.71 0.63
N GLU A 22 -18.99 -8.92 -0.28
CA GLU A 22 -20.12 -8.02 -0.50
C GLU A 22 -21.08 -8.00 0.71
N LEU A 23 -21.39 -9.16 1.29
CA LEU A 23 -22.21 -9.26 2.49
C LEU A 23 -21.54 -8.63 3.73
N GLN A 24 -20.23 -8.75 3.89
CA GLN A 24 -19.50 -8.10 4.99
C GLN A 24 -19.42 -6.59 4.82
N SER A 25 -19.32 -6.08 3.59
CA SER A 25 -19.32 -4.63 3.33
C SER A 25 -20.68 -3.97 3.61
N LEU A 26 -21.76 -4.72 3.48
CA LEU A 26 -23.12 -4.24 3.74
C LEU A 26 -23.50 -4.26 5.24
N GLN A 27 -22.80 -5.04 6.06
CA GLN A 27 -23.18 -5.27 7.47
C GLN A 27 -22.40 -4.44 8.49
N THR A 28 -21.31 -3.77 8.11
CA THR A 28 -20.57 -2.91 9.03
C THR A 28 -20.83 -1.44 8.70
N PRO A 29 -21.58 -0.72 9.54
CA PRO A 29 -21.64 0.73 9.40
C PRO A 29 -20.20 1.25 9.52
N HIS A 30 -19.72 1.92 8.48
CA HIS A 30 -18.42 2.58 8.50
C HIS A 30 -18.43 3.64 9.61
N THR A 31 -17.94 3.27 10.78
CA THR A 31 -17.73 4.21 11.87
C THR A 31 -16.73 5.26 11.37
N LYS A 32 -17.13 6.53 11.46
CA LYS A 32 -16.25 7.63 11.09
C LYS A 32 -15.00 7.57 11.98
N LEU A 33 -13.87 7.14 11.42
CA LEU A 33 -12.63 6.93 12.17
C LEU A 33 -11.94 8.24 12.58
N PHE A 34 -12.36 9.38 12.00
CA PHE A 34 -11.73 10.67 12.19
C PHE A 34 -12.79 11.74 12.49
N ASN A 35 -12.52 12.53 13.52
CA ASN A 35 -13.39 13.62 13.92
C ASN A 35 -13.22 14.88 13.05
N ASP A 36 -12.02 15.10 12.50
CA ASP A 36 -11.71 16.26 11.68
C ASP A 36 -11.11 15.87 10.32
N GLN A 37 -11.81 16.27 9.27
CA GLN A 37 -11.36 16.03 7.89
C GLN A 37 -10.11 16.85 7.51
N LYS A 38 -9.82 17.95 8.22
CA LYS A 38 -8.60 18.74 7.99
C LYS A 38 -7.35 17.92 8.27
N ASN A 39 -7.37 17.10 9.34
CA ASN A 39 -6.27 16.22 9.68
C ASN A 39 -6.00 15.16 8.59
N ILE A 40 -7.06 14.67 7.94
CA ILE A 40 -6.93 13.72 6.83
C ILE A 40 -6.23 14.39 5.66
N LYS A 41 -6.61 15.62 5.31
CA LYS A 41 -5.97 16.36 4.22
C LYS A 41 -4.48 16.58 4.47
N ILE A 42 -4.11 16.98 5.69
CA ILE A 42 -2.70 17.15 6.08
C ILE A 42 -1.91 15.85 5.87
N VAL A 43 -2.47 14.72 6.31
CA VAL A 43 -1.82 13.41 6.12
C VAL A 43 -1.71 13.04 4.64
N GLN A 44 -2.77 13.29 3.86
CA GLN A 44 -2.76 13.03 2.41
C GLN A 44 -1.70 13.88 1.68
N GLU A 45 -1.59 15.16 2.02
CA GLU A 45 -0.59 16.09 1.49
C GLU A 45 0.82 15.62 1.87
N ALA A 46 1.05 15.25 3.12
CA ALA A 46 2.33 14.72 3.58
C ALA A 46 2.72 13.41 2.86
N MET A 47 1.75 12.51 2.62
CA MET A 47 1.98 11.28 1.86
C MET A 47 2.27 11.59 0.38
N PHE A 48 1.59 12.59 -0.18
CA PHE A 48 1.84 13.06 -1.54
C PHE A 48 3.27 13.60 -1.67
N SER A 49 3.67 14.52 -0.80
CA SER A 49 5.00 15.11 -0.78
C SER A 49 6.09 14.06 -0.61
N SER A 50 5.87 13.07 0.28
CA SER A 50 6.81 11.96 0.50
C SER A 50 7.10 11.14 -0.76
N THR A 51 6.15 11.08 -1.71
CA THR A 51 6.29 10.27 -2.93
C THR A 51 6.58 11.10 -4.17
N ASN A 52 6.03 12.32 -4.29
CA ASN A 52 6.01 13.06 -5.55
C ASN A 52 6.90 14.31 -5.55
N GLU A 53 7.34 14.79 -4.38
CA GLU A 53 8.24 15.92 -4.29
C GLU A 53 9.71 15.48 -4.20
N GLN A 54 10.61 16.32 -4.71
CA GLN A 54 12.03 16.00 -4.90
C GLN A 54 12.73 15.55 -3.61
N PHE A 55 12.32 16.08 -2.46
CA PHE A 55 12.89 15.72 -1.15
C PHE A 55 12.15 14.55 -0.47
N GLY A 56 11.16 13.98 -1.12
CA GLY A 56 10.38 12.88 -0.58
C GLY A 56 11.18 11.59 -0.47
N THR A 57 11.01 10.86 0.62
CA THR A 57 11.76 9.61 0.89
C THR A 57 11.53 8.52 -0.17
N SER A 58 10.39 8.54 -0.85
CA SER A 58 10.04 7.59 -1.91
C SER A 58 9.95 8.21 -3.30
N TYR A 59 10.52 9.41 -3.51
CA TYR A 59 10.50 10.14 -4.77
C TYR A 59 10.93 9.32 -5.99
N ARG A 60 11.91 8.44 -5.84
CA ARG A 60 12.38 7.56 -6.93
C ARG A 60 11.31 6.57 -7.42
N SER A 61 10.32 6.32 -6.61
CA SER A 61 9.20 5.42 -6.96
C SER A 61 7.97 6.14 -7.51
N ARG A 62 8.00 7.48 -7.65
CA ARG A 62 6.88 8.26 -8.20
C ARG A 62 6.50 7.81 -9.60
N ILE A 63 5.29 8.13 -9.97
CA ILE A 63 4.79 8.02 -11.35
C ILE A 63 4.35 9.42 -11.78
N ASP A 64 4.96 9.93 -12.84
CA ASP A 64 4.71 11.30 -13.31
C ASP A 64 3.35 11.40 -14.02
N ASP A 65 2.85 10.31 -14.59
CA ASP A 65 1.53 10.27 -15.23
C ASP A 65 0.42 10.39 -14.16
N PRO A 66 -0.41 11.47 -14.20
CA PRO A 66 -1.49 11.70 -13.24
C PRO A 66 -2.49 10.55 -13.13
N LYS A 67 -2.64 9.73 -14.18
CA LYS A 67 -3.51 8.57 -14.21
C LYS A 67 -3.11 7.53 -13.16
N TYR A 68 -1.80 7.33 -12.97
CA TYR A 68 -1.23 6.32 -12.08
C TYR A 68 -0.61 6.91 -10.82
N GLN A 69 -0.61 8.25 -10.69
CA GLN A 69 0.01 8.93 -9.57
C GLN A 69 -0.56 8.47 -8.24
N PHE A 70 0.31 8.08 -7.34
CA PHE A 70 -0.07 7.62 -5.99
C PHE A 70 0.69 8.39 -4.92
N ALA A 71 0.18 8.34 -3.71
CA ALA A 71 0.78 8.96 -2.54
C ALA A 71 1.03 7.89 -1.48
N GLY A 72 2.15 7.96 -0.78
CA GLY A 72 2.50 6.93 0.18
C GLY A 72 3.55 7.35 1.20
N LYS A 73 3.80 6.46 2.16
CA LYS A 73 4.77 6.67 3.23
C LYS A 73 5.56 5.40 3.49
N THR A 74 6.86 5.56 3.54
CA THR A 74 7.79 4.50 3.94
C THR A 74 7.73 4.23 5.43
N GLY A 75 7.96 2.99 5.81
CA GLY A 75 8.18 2.57 7.17
C GLY A 75 9.35 1.59 7.25
N THR A 76 9.93 1.46 8.42
CA THR A 76 10.96 0.47 8.73
C THR A 76 10.66 -0.10 10.11
N ALA A 77 10.54 -1.42 10.20
CA ALA A 77 10.32 -2.10 11.47
C ALA A 77 11.61 -2.81 11.88
N GLN A 78 12.17 -2.39 13.00
CA GLN A 78 13.37 -2.99 13.55
C GLN A 78 13.14 -4.44 13.97
N VAL A 79 14.02 -5.34 13.51
CA VAL A 79 13.99 -6.76 13.87
C VAL A 79 14.75 -7.00 15.17
N LYS A 80 15.88 -6.31 15.37
CA LYS A 80 16.67 -6.42 16.58
C LYS A 80 17.09 -5.05 17.13
N ARG A 81 17.43 -5.02 18.41
CA ARG A 81 18.03 -3.84 19.04
C ARG A 81 19.43 -3.60 18.46
N ILE A 82 19.65 -2.42 17.89
CA ILE A 82 20.95 -1.99 17.38
C ILE A 82 21.80 -1.49 18.56
N SER A 83 22.99 -2.07 18.75
CA SER A 83 23.96 -1.63 19.76
C SER A 83 24.60 -0.29 19.38
N LYS A 84 25.22 0.41 20.36
CA LYS A 84 25.96 1.65 20.08
C LYS A 84 27.07 1.42 19.05
N ARG A 85 27.82 0.34 19.19
CA ARG A 85 28.89 -0.04 18.26
C ARG A 85 28.41 -0.28 16.84
N GLU A 86 27.25 -0.93 16.66
CA GLU A 86 26.67 -1.18 15.34
C GLU A 86 26.22 0.13 14.68
N ARG A 87 25.75 1.10 15.45
CA ARG A 87 25.40 2.44 14.93
C ARG A 87 26.63 3.24 14.48
N GLU A 88 27.72 3.13 15.20
CA GLU A 88 29.00 3.79 14.87
C GLU A 88 29.63 3.20 13.60
N LEU A 89 29.41 1.92 13.34
CA LEU A 89 29.93 1.23 12.16
C LEU A 89 29.19 1.56 10.85
N ASP A 90 28.00 2.17 10.93
CA ASP A 90 27.14 2.54 9.78
C ASP A 90 27.09 1.43 8.69
N LEU A 91 26.77 0.23 9.12
CA LEU A 91 26.81 -0.96 8.26
C LEU A 91 25.86 -0.84 7.09
N LYS A 92 26.33 -1.11 5.90
CA LYS A 92 25.48 -1.25 4.71
C LYS A 92 24.60 -2.50 4.84
N LEU A 93 23.45 -2.50 4.16
CA LEU A 93 22.46 -3.59 4.23
C LEU A 93 23.09 -4.97 3.94
N GLU A 94 24.01 -5.02 2.98
CA GLU A 94 24.69 -6.25 2.56
C GLU A 94 25.61 -6.83 3.66
N GLN A 95 26.10 -5.99 4.54
CA GLN A 95 26.97 -6.35 5.66
C GLN A 95 26.18 -6.86 6.88
N ILE A 96 24.85 -6.60 6.89
CA ILE A 96 23.97 -7.07 7.95
C ILE A 96 23.46 -8.48 7.58
N PRO A 97 23.59 -9.48 8.49
CA PRO A 97 23.01 -10.81 8.26
C PRO A 97 21.54 -10.72 7.91
N TYR A 98 21.06 -11.49 6.93
CA TYR A 98 19.69 -11.39 6.41
C TYR A 98 18.62 -11.39 7.52
N LYS A 99 18.73 -12.30 8.48
CA LYS A 99 17.80 -12.44 9.62
C LYS A 99 17.74 -11.23 10.55
N ASP A 100 18.77 -10.38 10.51
CA ASP A 100 18.91 -9.21 11.39
C ASP A 100 18.51 -7.90 10.67
N ARG A 101 18.25 -7.95 9.37
CA ARG A 101 17.82 -6.79 8.59
C ARG A 101 16.41 -6.38 8.98
N ASP A 102 16.17 -5.09 9.04
CA ASP A 102 14.86 -4.53 9.32
C ASP A 102 13.84 -4.88 8.23
N HIS A 103 12.57 -4.96 8.60
CA HIS A 103 11.50 -5.11 7.62
C HIS A 103 11.21 -3.78 6.95
N ALA A 104 11.08 -3.81 5.64
CA ALA A 104 10.72 -2.65 4.83
C ALA A 104 9.20 -2.56 4.65
N LEU A 105 8.62 -1.41 4.99
CA LEU A 105 7.18 -1.18 4.87
C LEU A 105 6.89 -0.01 3.94
N TYR A 106 5.75 -0.08 3.29
CA TYR A 106 5.20 1.02 2.53
C TYR A 106 3.68 0.97 2.55
N VAL A 107 3.05 2.09 2.89
CA VAL A 107 1.61 2.25 2.77
C VAL A 107 1.31 3.34 1.76
N ALA A 108 0.32 3.14 0.92
CA ALA A 108 0.00 4.07 -0.15
C ALA A 108 -1.47 4.04 -0.52
N TYR A 109 -1.93 5.11 -1.15
CA TYR A 109 -3.24 5.20 -1.78
C TYR A 109 -3.13 5.80 -3.17
N GLY A 110 -4.08 5.50 -4.02
CA GLY A 110 -4.11 6.02 -5.38
C GLY A 110 -5.31 5.57 -6.21
N PRO A 111 -5.47 6.18 -7.42
CA PRO A 111 -4.80 7.38 -7.91
C PRO A 111 -5.08 8.61 -7.04
N VAL A 112 -4.13 9.58 -6.98
CA VAL A 112 -4.23 10.74 -6.07
C VAL A 112 -5.50 11.56 -6.32
N LYS A 113 -5.83 11.86 -7.58
CA LYS A 113 -7.01 12.67 -7.95
C LYS A 113 -8.34 11.99 -7.64
N ASN A 114 -8.39 10.66 -7.70
CA ASN A 114 -9.59 9.88 -7.43
C ASN A 114 -9.19 8.57 -6.74
N PRO A 115 -8.94 8.60 -5.43
CA PRO A 115 -8.46 7.45 -4.68
C PRO A 115 -9.45 6.28 -4.73
N ARG A 116 -9.00 5.13 -5.19
CA ARG A 116 -9.80 3.90 -5.31
C ARG A 116 -9.16 2.72 -4.60
N TYR A 117 -7.85 2.80 -4.38
CA TYR A 117 -7.06 1.71 -3.82
C TYR A 117 -6.19 2.22 -2.69
N SER A 118 -6.07 1.41 -1.67
CA SER A 118 -5.03 1.50 -0.67
C SER A 118 -4.19 0.22 -0.70
N VAL A 119 -2.88 0.37 -0.50
CA VAL A 119 -1.93 -0.74 -0.55
C VAL A 119 -1.04 -0.67 0.68
N SER A 120 -0.87 -1.80 1.34
CA SER A 120 0.13 -1.98 2.38
C SER A 120 1.10 -3.07 1.95
N ILE A 121 2.39 -2.77 1.96
CA ILE A 121 3.46 -3.65 1.51
C ILE A 121 4.42 -3.86 2.66
N LEU A 122 4.68 -5.11 2.98
CA LEU A 122 5.71 -5.55 3.89
C LEU A 122 6.70 -6.41 3.10
N VAL A 123 7.98 -6.07 3.16
CA VAL A 123 9.07 -6.88 2.66
C VAL A 123 9.92 -7.30 3.85
N GLU A 124 9.81 -8.56 4.23
CA GLU A 124 10.58 -9.10 5.34
C GLU A 124 12.08 -8.97 5.05
N HIS A 125 12.81 -8.46 6.04
CA HIS A 125 14.26 -8.25 5.95
C HIS A 125 14.72 -7.38 4.76
N GLY A 126 13.80 -6.57 4.20
CA GLY A 126 14.05 -5.72 3.04
C GLY A 126 14.88 -4.47 3.33
N GLY A 127 15.13 -4.16 4.58
CA GLY A 127 15.98 -3.05 5.05
C GLY A 127 15.31 -1.69 4.89
N SER A 128 15.02 -1.24 3.68
CA SER A 128 14.54 0.12 3.42
C SER A 128 13.21 0.14 2.68
N GLY A 129 12.21 0.80 3.26
CA GLY A 129 10.89 0.98 2.64
C GLY A 129 10.95 1.65 1.28
N SER A 130 11.83 2.65 1.09
CA SER A 130 11.99 3.37 -0.18
C SER A 130 12.66 2.52 -1.27
N LYS A 131 13.58 1.62 -0.89
CA LYS A 131 14.33 0.78 -1.84
C LYS A 131 13.62 -0.54 -2.14
N ALA A 132 13.02 -1.18 -1.15
CA ALA A 132 12.42 -2.50 -1.29
C ALA A 132 10.90 -2.46 -1.50
N ALA A 133 10.14 -1.68 -0.73
CA ALA A 133 8.68 -1.73 -0.73
C ALA A 133 8.03 -0.70 -1.69
N ALA A 134 8.51 0.54 -1.75
CA ALA A 134 7.93 1.57 -2.61
C ALA A 134 7.97 1.22 -4.13
N PRO A 135 9.03 0.59 -4.69
CA PRO A 135 9.02 0.17 -6.09
C PRO A 135 7.96 -0.88 -6.42
N ILE A 136 7.59 -1.71 -5.45
CA ILE A 136 6.49 -2.69 -5.59
C ILE A 136 5.17 -1.94 -5.69
N ALA A 137 4.93 -0.93 -4.84
CA ALA A 137 3.74 -0.08 -4.91
C ALA A 137 3.59 0.57 -6.29
N LYS A 138 4.68 1.11 -6.85
CA LYS A 138 4.71 1.68 -8.20
C LYS A 138 4.18 0.72 -9.26
N LYS A 139 4.61 -0.54 -9.23
CA LYS A 139 4.16 -1.58 -10.17
C LYS A 139 2.69 -1.94 -9.94
N LEU A 140 2.29 -2.09 -8.66
CA LEU A 140 0.92 -2.43 -8.29
C LEU A 140 -0.08 -1.36 -8.72
N PHE A 141 0.19 -0.07 -8.50
CA PHE A 141 -0.73 0.99 -8.89
C PHE A 141 -0.97 1.05 -10.39
N LYS A 142 0.07 0.85 -11.22
CA LYS A 142 -0.10 0.73 -12.67
C LYS A 142 -1.04 -0.43 -13.01
N LEU A 143 -0.78 -1.61 -12.46
CA LEU A 143 -1.58 -2.79 -12.71
C LEU A 143 -3.04 -2.62 -12.25
N LEU A 144 -3.26 -2.07 -11.05
CA LEU A 144 -4.59 -1.90 -10.47
C LEU A 144 -5.44 -0.93 -11.30
N VAL A 145 -4.86 0.18 -11.73
CA VAL A 145 -5.55 1.18 -12.55
C VAL A 145 -5.93 0.61 -13.91
N ASP A 146 -5.01 -0.06 -14.59
CA ASP A 146 -5.28 -0.67 -15.90
C ASP A 146 -6.33 -1.77 -15.81
N ARG A 147 -6.28 -2.63 -14.80
CA ARG A 147 -7.31 -3.65 -14.54
C ARG A 147 -8.67 -3.04 -14.25
N HIS A 148 -8.70 -1.92 -13.53
CA HIS A 148 -9.96 -1.23 -13.24
C HIS A 148 -10.61 -0.73 -14.54
N GLU A 149 -9.85 -0.05 -15.38
CA GLU A 149 -10.37 0.43 -16.67
C GLU A 149 -10.88 -0.70 -17.57
N LEU A 150 -10.15 -1.82 -17.63
CA LEU A 150 -10.59 -2.98 -18.38
C LEU A 150 -11.92 -3.52 -17.84
N ARG A 151 -12.07 -3.63 -16.52
CA ARG A 151 -13.33 -4.07 -15.91
C ARG A 151 -14.49 -3.13 -16.20
N GLU A 152 -14.25 -1.81 -16.14
CA GLU A 152 -15.29 -0.83 -16.47
C GLU A 152 -15.72 -0.90 -17.94
N LYS A 153 -14.78 -1.07 -18.86
CA LYS A 153 -15.10 -1.29 -20.29
C LYS A 153 -15.96 -2.54 -20.49
N LEU A 154 -15.58 -3.65 -19.87
CA LEU A 154 -16.34 -4.90 -19.96
C LEU A 154 -17.74 -4.78 -19.34
N ARG A 155 -17.91 -4.05 -18.24
CA ARG A 155 -19.21 -3.79 -17.62
C ARG A 155 -20.13 -2.96 -18.53
N LYS A 156 -19.58 -1.94 -19.21
CA LYS A 156 -20.34 -1.11 -20.16
C LYS A 156 -20.80 -1.95 -21.34
N GLN A 157 -19.92 -2.72 -21.95
CA GLN A 157 -20.27 -3.61 -23.07
C GLN A 157 -21.36 -4.62 -22.72
N LYS A 158 -21.30 -5.22 -21.51
CA LYS A 158 -22.38 -6.13 -21.06
C LYS A 158 -23.73 -5.44 -20.92
N LYS A 159 -23.77 -4.17 -20.52
CA LYS A 159 -25.02 -3.40 -20.39
C LYS A 159 -25.61 -2.98 -21.73
N GLU A 160 -24.77 -2.85 -22.77
CA GLU A 160 -25.22 -2.51 -24.13
C GLU A 160 -25.79 -3.71 -24.87
N ILE A 161 -25.48 -4.94 -24.45
CA ILE A 161 -25.93 -6.20 -25.07
C ILE A 161 -27.18 -6.77 -24.36
N SER A 162 -27.50 -6.26 -23.16
CA SER A 162 -28.68 -6.66 -22.37
C SER A 162 -29.88 -5.76 -22.62
#